data_9bfae8f40ff7321a6a61056df1a6d0ba
#
_entry.id   9bfae8f40ff7321a6a61056df1a6d0ba
#
_cell.length_a   1.000
_cell.length_b   1.000
_cell.length_c   1.000
_cell.angle_alpha   90.00
_cell.angle_beta   90.00
_cell.angle_gamma   90.00
#
_symmetry.space_group_name_H-M   'P 1'
#
loop_
_entity.id
_entity.type
_entity.pdbx_description
1 polymer ?
#
loop_
_entity_poly.entity_id
_entity_poly.type
_entity_poly.pdbx_seq_one_letter_code
_entity_poly.pdbx_strand_id
1 'polypeptide(L)'
;AEEFGRWFGVRFDGPFVEGASIGAAIAPTTVDDEVAKRQEPHAGMKSTWHIVAIEPKRRFAYRWHPFAVDANVDYEREPTTLVEFTLAEASDGVLLTITESGFDAIPEARRASSFEANSEGWAIQTDLVRRYLEGTLV
;
A
#
# COMPACT_ATOMS: atom_id res chain seq x y z
N ALA A 1 10.67 5.56 -1.96
CA ALA A 1 9.57 5.09 -2.84
C ALA A 1 9.98 3.86 -3.64
N GLU A 2 11.17 3.84 -4.19
CA GLU A 2 11.64 2.71 -5.01
C GLU A 2 11.66 1.40 -4.24
N GLU A 3 12.27 1.35 -3.08
CA GLU A 3 12.33 0.14 -2.26
C GLU A 3 10.94 -0.30 -1.79
N PHE A 4 10.12 0.64 -1.36
CA PHE A 4 8.73 0.37 -0.98
C PHE A 4 7.99 -0.29 -2.15
N GLY A 5 8.14 0.24 -3.34
CA GLY A 5 7.49 -0.28 -4.54
C GLY A 5 7.91 -1.71 -4.88
N ARG A 6 9.16 -2.06 -4.65
CA ARG A 6 9.69 -3.40 -4.96
C ARG A 6 8.99 -4.50 -4.18
N TRP A 7 8.81 -4.32 -2.88
CA TRP A 7 8.12 -5.35 -2.10
C TRP A 7 6.60 -5.25 -2.18
N PHE A 8 6.08 -4.03 -2.27
CA PHE A 8 4.63 -3.81 -2.31
C PHE A 8 3.99 -4.22 -3.64
N GLY A 9 4.70 -4.06 -4.73
CA GLY A 9 4.19 -4.37 -6.05
C GLY A 9 3.64 -3.14 -6.79
N VAL A 10 4.30 -2.00 -6.64
CA VAL A 10 3.99 -0.77 -7.39
C VAL A 10 5.27 -0.08 -7.82
N ARG A 11 5.14 0.74 -8.86
CA ARG A 11 6.18 1.66 -9.28
C ARG A 11 5.65 3.08 -9.16
N PHE A 12 6.39 3.93 -8.47
CA PHE A 12 6.03 5.32 -8.27
C PHE A 12 6.73 6.22 -9.28
N ASP A 13 6.07 7.35 -9.63
CA ASP A 13 6.60 8.31 -10.61
C ASP A 13 7.74 9.18 -10.05
N GLY A 14 8.03 9.09 -8.77
CA GLY A 14 9.08 9.86 -8.13
C GLY A 14 9.20 9.55 -6.64
N PRO A 15 9.93 10.36 -5.88
CA PRO A 15 10.08 10.15 -4.43
C PRO A 15 8.80 10.52 -3.67
N PHE A 16 8.66 9.97 -2.46
CA PHE A 16 7.60 10.41 -1.55
C PHE A 16 7.95 11.80 -1.01
N VAL A 17 6.99 12.71 -1.09
CA VAL A 17 7.12 14.07 -0.55
C VAL A 17 5.90 14.36 0.30
N GLU A 18 6.10 14.70 1.56
CA GLU A 18 5.01 15.01 2.49
C GLU A 18 4.16 16.16 1.95
N GLY A 19 2.85 15.96 1.94
CA GLY A 19 1.89 16.92 1.43
C GLY A 19 1.66 16.85 -0.08
N ALA A 20 2.41 16.04 -0.81
CA ALA A 20 2.28 15.93 -2.26
C ALA A 20 1.53 14.67 -2.68
N SER A 21 0.97 14.70 -3.88
CA SER A 21 0.39 13.52 -4.53
C SER A 21 1.42 12.91 -5.48
N ILE A 22 1.41 11.59 -5.60
CA ILE A 22 2.31 10.86 -6.47
C ILE A 22 1.55 9.81 -7.28
N GLY A 23 1.88 9.68 -8.55
CA GLY A 23 1.36 8.62 -9.40
C GLY A 23 2.02 7.28 -9.09
N ALA A 24 1.23 6.21 -9.15
CA ALA A 24 1.67 4.86 -8.94
C ALA A 24 1.08 3.93 -10.00
N ALA A 25 1.83 2.93 -10.43
CA ALA A 25 1.36 1.91 -11.34
C ALA A 25 1.67 0.54 -10.74
N ILE A 26 0.74 -0.40 -10.84
CA ILE A 26 0.96 -1.75 -10.34
C ILE A 26 2.11 -2.39 -11.14
N ALA A 27 3.10 -2.88 -10.42
CA ALA A 27 4.25 -3.60 -10.96
C ALA A 27 4.53 -4.78 -10.02
N PRO A 28 4.43 -6.03 -10.51
CA PRO A 28 4.50 -7.20 -9.62
C PRO A 28 5.70 -7.20 -8.68
N THR A 29 5.47 -7.62 -7.44
CA THR A 29 6.50 -7.69 -6.40
C THR A 29 7.68 -8.58 -6.82
N THR A 30 8.88 -8.26 -6.36
CA THR A 30 10.08 -9.07 -6.59
C THR A 30 10.32 -10.11 -5.49
N VAL A 31 9.50 -10.11 -4.43
CA VAL A 31 9.72 -10.92 -3.22
C VAL A 31 9.11 -12.31 -3.31
N ASP A 32 7.95 -12.45 -3.94
CA ASP A 32 7.18 -13.71 -3.97
C ASP A 32 6.54 -13.93 -5.34
N ASP A 33 6.85 -15.03 -5.98
CA ASP A 33 6.37 -15.34 -7.33
C ASP A 33 4.86 -15.58 -7.39
N GLU A 34 4.27 -16.16 -6.35
CA GLU A 34 2.82 -16.40 -6.31
C GLU A 34 2.04 -15.10 -6.17
N VAL A 35 2.52 -14.19 -5.32
CA VAL A 35 1.92 -12.86 -5.18
C VAL A 35 2.11 -12.07 -6.47
N ALA A 36 3.29 -12.14 -7.08
CA ALA A 36 3.56 -11.49 -8.36
C ALA A 36 2.58 -11.95 -9.44
N LYS A 37 2.29 -13.24 -9.51
CA LYS A 37 1.31 -13.78 -10.46
C LYS A 37 -0.09 -13.22 -10.24
N ARG A 38 -0.50 -12.99 -8.98
CA ARG A 38 -1.79 -12.37 -8.66
C ARG A 38 -1.84 -10.90 -9.05
N GLN A 39 -0.72 -10.22 -8.99
CA GLN A 39 -0.60 -8.80 -9.35
C GLN A 39 -0.49 -8.59 -10.86
N GLU A 40 0.03 -9.56 -11.59
CA GLU A 40 0.29 -9.45 -13.03
C GLU A 40 -0.93 -9.03 -13.87
N PRO A 41 -2.16 -9.57 -13.65
CA PRO A 41 -3.34 -9.13 -14.41
C PRO A 41 -3.66 -7.65 -14.26
N HIS A 42 -3.18 -7.01 -13.21
CA HIS A 42 -3.39 -5.59 -12.91
C HIS A 42 -2.16 -4.73 -13.23
N ALA A 43 -1.10 -5.33 -13.77
CA ALA A 43 0.15 -4.61 -14.05
C ALA A 43 -0.10 -3.41 -14.96
N GLY A 44 0.51 -2.28 -14.61
CA GLY A 44 0.34 -1.02 -15.33
C GLY A 44 -0.89 -0.21 -14.92
N MET A 45 -1.80 -0.76 -14.11
CA MET A 45 -2.94 -0.01 -13.61
C MET A 45 -2.46 1.14 -12.73
N LYS A 46 -2.93 2.35 -13.05
CA LYS A 46 -2.48 3.58 -12.40
C LYS A 46 -3.40 4.03 -11.28
N SER A 47 -2.81 4.62 -10.25
CA SER A 47 -3.53 5.25 -9.15
C SER A 47 -2.73 6.45 -8.63
N THR A 48 -3.36 7.27 -7.80
CA THR A 48 -2.73 8.42 -7.17
C THR A 48 -2.72 8.21 -5.67
N TRP A 49 -1.56 8.39 -5.05
CA TRP A 49 -1.39 8.34 -3.61
C TRP A 49 -1.10 9.74 -3.09
N HIS A 50 -1.79 10.13 -2.02
CA HIS A 50 -1.58 11.43 -1.37
C HIS A 50 -0.75 11.21 -0.11
N ILE A 51 0.48 11.70 -0.09
CA ILE A 51 1.42 11.48 1.02
C ILE A 51 1.06 12.45 2.16
N VAL A 52 0.59 11.91 3.26
CA VAL A 52 0.10 12.70 4.40
C VAL A 52 1.21 13.05 5.38
N ALA A 53 2.05 12.08 5.72
CA ALA A 53 3.10 12.28 6.71
C ALA A 53 4.32 11.39 6.45
N ILE A 54 5.49 11.97 6.65
CA ILE A 54 6.77 11.24 6.64
C ILE A 54 7.55 11.66 7.87
N GLU A 55 7.52 10.83 8.90
CA GLU A 55 8.30 10.99 10.13
C GLU A 55 9.35 9.88 10.13
N PRO A 56 10.61 10.18 9.76
CA PRO A 56 11.63 9.15 9.58
C PRO A 56 11.72 8.21 10.77
N LYS A 57 11.73 6.91 10.51
CA LYS A 57 11.83 5.81 11.49
C LYS A 57 10.65 5.71 12.46
N ARG A 58 9.58 6.48 12.27
CA ARG A 58 8.44 6.52 13.20
C ARG A 58 7.10 6.30 12.52
N ARG A 59 6.79 7.07 11.47
CA ARG A 59 5.47 7.08 10.88
C ARG A 59 5.53 7.44 9.40
N PHE A 60 4.79 6.68 8.57
CA PHE A 60 4.53 7.00 7.17
C PHE A 60 3.04 6.83 6.94
N ALA A 61 2.39 7.86 6.39
CA ALA A 61 0.95 7.83 6.15
C ALA A 61 0.61 8.38 4.77
N TYR A 62 -0.37 7.77 4.14
CA TYR A 62 -0.89 8.22 2.85
C TYR A 62 -2.38 7.95 2.72
N ARG A 63 -3.01 8.64 1.78
CA ARG A 63 -4.40 8.38 1.37
C ARG A 63 -4.40 7.80 -0.04
N TRP A 64 -5.26 6.83 -0.24
CA TRP A 64 -5.46 6.19 -1.53
C TRP A 64 -6.90 5.71 -1.70
N HIS A 65 -7.20 5.10 -2.85
CA HIS A 65 -8.49 4.46 -3.09
C HIS A 65 -8.32 2.96 -2.86
N PRO A 66 -8.97 2.37 -1.81
CA PRO A 66 -8.80 0.96 -1.47
C PRO A 66 -9.46 0.07 -2.51
N PHE A 67 -8.81 -1.04 -2.86
CA PHE A 67 -9.31 -2.03 -3.82
C PHE A 67 -9.80 -1.40 -5.13
N ALA A 68 -9.02 -0.49 -5.69
CA ALA A 68 -9.33 0.25 -6.91
C ALA A 68 -8.87 -0.53 -8.14
N VAL A 69 -9.55 -1.63 -8.46
CA VAL A 69 -9.14 -2.58 -9.51
C VAL A 69 -10.07 -2.61 -10.72
N ASP A 70 -11.18 -1.89 -10.71
CA ASP A 70 -12.12 -1.83 -11.83
C ASP A 70 -11.79 -0.64 -12.73
N ALA A 71 -11.35 -0.92 -13.96
CA ALA A 71 -10.95 0.11 -14.93
C ALA A 71 -12.13 0.99 -15.41
N ASN A 72 -13.36 0.56 -15.18
CA ASN A 72 -14.57 1.31 -15.58
C ASN A 72 -15.07 2.26 -14.50
N VAL A 73 -14.44 2.28 -13.33
CA VAL A 73 -14.81 3.13 -12.21
C VAL A 73 -13.84 4.30 -12.12
N ASP A 74 -14.39 5.53 -12.00
CA ASP A 74 -13.59 6.74 -11.75
C ASP A 74 -13.37 6.90 -10.24
N TYR A 75 -12.33 6.28 -9.72
CA TYR A 75 -12.00 6.30 -8.29
C TYR A 75 -11.62 7.69 -7.78
N GLU A 76 -11.17 8.59 -8.66
CA GLU A 76 -10.84 9.97 -8.27
C GLU A 76 -12.03 10.72 -7.68
N ARG A 77 -13.25 10.26 -7.98
CA ARG A 77 -14.50 10.83 -7.45
C ARG A 77 -14.93 10.19 -6.13
N GLU A 78 -14.25 9.12 -5.70
CA GLU A 78 -14.58 8.43 -4.45
C GLU A 78 -13.74 8.94 -3.28
N PRO A 79 -14.25 8.84 -2.03
CA PRO A 79 -13.45 9.09 -0.86
C PRO A 79 -12.26 8.15 -0.78
N THR A 80 -11.20 8.58 -0.11
CA THR A 80 -10.02 7.78 0.14
C THR A 80 -10.05 7.20 1.54
N THR A 81 -9.27 6.13 1.75
CA THR A 81 -8.92 5.66 3.10
C THR A 81 -7.56 6.19 3.49
N LEU A 82 -7.29 6.25 4.79
CA LEU A 82 -5.99 6.63 5.35
C LEU A 82 -5.24 5.36 5.74
N VAL A 83 -4.03 5.21 5.23
CA VAL A 83 -3.12 4.13 5.61
C VAL A 83 -1.98 4.71 6.42
N GLU A 84 -1.70 4.11 7.57
CA GLU A 84 -0.63 4.54 8.46
C GLU A 84 0.29 3.37 8.78
N PHE A 85 1.59 3.56 8.54
CA PHE A 85 2.65 2.66 8.98
C PHE A 85 3.30 3.32 10.18
N THR A 86 3.29 2.66 11.33
CA THR A 86 3.97 3.15 12.53
C THR A 86 5.03 2.15 12.98
N LEU A 87 6.13 2.68 13.48
CA LEU A 87 7.25 1.90 13.98
C LEU A 87 7.45 2.19 15.46
N ALA A 88 7.56 1.14 16.25
CA ALA A 88 7.84 1.25 17.67
C ALA A 88 8.97 0.30 18.05
N GLU A 89 9.81 0.69 19.00
CA GLU A 89 10.86 -0.18 19.51
C GLU A 89 10.24 -1.35 20.26
N ALA A 90 10.80 -2.54 20.04
CA ALA A 90 10.44 -3.76 20.72
C ALA A 90 11.70 -4.46 21.23
N SER A 91 11.55 -5.41 22.14
CA SER A 91 12.69 -6.10 22.76
C SER A 91 13.62 -6.78 21.74
N ASP A 92 13.07 -7.27 20.63
CA ASP A 92 13.79 -8.04 19.60
C ASP A 92 13.91 -7.29 18.26
N GLY A 93 13.66 -5.98 18.25
CA GLY A 93 13.73 -5.21 17.02
C GLY A 93 12.72 -4.09 16.98
N VAL A 94 11.97 -3.99 15.87
CA VAL A 94 10.99 -2.94 15.64
C VAL A 94 9.64 -3.56 15.35
N LEU A 95 8.59 -3.04 16.00
CA LEU A 95 7.22 -3.43 15.70
C LEU A 95 6.65 -2.49 14.62
N LEU A 96 6.30 -3.07 13.49
CA LEU A 96 5.58 -2.37 12.43
C LEU A 96 4.09 -2.60 12.61
N THR A 97 3.32 -1.52 12.71
CA THR A 97 1.86 -1.58 12.72
C THR A 97 1.32 -0.86 11.49
N ILE A 98 0.44 -1.53 10.75
CA ILE A 98 -0.22 -0.95 9.58
C ILE A 98 -1.70 -0.83 9.90
N THR A 99 -2.24 0.39 9.79
CA THR A 99 -3.66 0.68 10.05
C THR A 99 -4.25 1.33 8.81
N GLU A 100 -5.38 0.81 8.37
CA GLU A 100 -6.16 1.47 7.32
C GLU A 100 -7.53 1.83 7.91
N SER A 101 -7.94 3.09 7.75
CA SER A 101 -9.17 3.63 8.33
C SER A 101 -9.96 4.47 7.32
N GLY A 102 -11.25 4.70 7.60
CA GLY A 102 -12.11 5.50 6.75
C GLY A 102 -12.96 4.71 5.77
N PHE A 103 -13.10 3.39 5.94
CA PHE A 103 -13.93 2.56 5.08
C PHE A 103 -15.41 2.92 5.13
N ASP A 104 -15.88 3.50 6.20
CA ASP A 104 -17.26 3.97 6.35
C ASP A 104 -17.62 5.09 5.36
N ALA A 105 -16.64 5.80 4.82
CA ALA A 105 -16.84 6.81 3.78
C ALA A 105 -16.89 6.22 2.37
N ILE A 106 -16.47 4.97 2.18
CA ILE A 106 -16.48 4.29 0.87
C ILE A 106 -17.93 3.97 0.48
N PRO A 107 -18.31 4.08 -0.82
CA PRO A 107 -19.67 3.75 -1.25
C PRO A 107 -20.12 2.38 -0.76
N GLU A 108 -21.35 2.31 -0.24
CA GLU A 108 -21.91 1.10 0.39
C GLU A 108 -21.79 -0.14 -0.50
N ALA A 109 -21.99 0.03 -1.80
CA ALA A 109 -21.95 -1.07 -2.77
C ALA A 109 -20.62 -1.83 -2.81
N ARG A 110 -19.52 -1.19 -2.41
CA ARG A 110 -18.20 -1.83 -2.43
C ARG A 110 -17.45 -1.74 -1.10
N ARG A 111 -18.10 -1.23 -0.06
CA ARG A 111 -17.47 -1.06 1.28
C ARG A 111 -16.98 -2.38 1.86
N ALA A 112 -17.85 -3.39 1.94
CA ALA A 112 -17.51 -4.70 2.51
C ALA A 112 -16.42 -5.40 1.70
N SER A 113 -16.52 -5.42 0.37
CA SER A 113 -15.53 -6.06 -0.49
C SER A 113 -14.17 -5.37 -0.43
N SER A 114 -14.16 -4.03 -0.35
CA SER A 114 -12.92 -3.27 -0.20
C SER A 114 -12.25 -3.55 1.14
N PHE A 115 -13.03 -3.59 2.22
CA PHE A 115 -12.51 -3.90 3.55
C PHE A 115 -11.93 -5.32 3.62
N GLU A 116 -12.64 -6.32 3.12
CA GLU A 116 -12.18 -7.70 3.11
C GLU A 116 -10.93 -7.88 2.25
N ALA A 117 -10.93 -7.34 1.04
CA ALA A 117 -9.80 -7.44 0.12
C ALA A 117 -8.54 -6.78 0.72
N ASN A 118 -8.68 -5.61 1.33
CA ASN A 118 -7.53 -4.93 1.93
C ASN A 118 -7.07 -5.61 3.22
N SER A 119 -7.97 -6.19 4.01
CA SER A 119 -7.59 -6.96 5.19
C SER A 119 -6.73 -8.17 4.82
N GLU A 120 -7.12 -8.92 3.79
CA GLU A 120 -6.31 -10.03 3.26
C GLU A 120 -5.01 -9.51 2.63
N GLY A 121 -5.10 -8.41 1.89
CA GLY A 121 -3.96 -7.78 1.25
C GLY A 121 -2.90 -7.34 2.26
N TRP A 122 -3.30 -6.77 3.39
CA TRP A 122 -2.36 -6.36 4.43
C TRP A 122 -1.66 -7.53 5.09
N ALA A 123 -2.33 -8.68 5.27
CA ALA A 123 -1.68 -9.88 5.75
C ALA A 123 -0.56 -10.34 4.80
N ILE A 124 -0.82 -10.28 3.49
CA ILE A 124 0.17 -10.59 2.46
C ILE A 124 1.31 -9.57 2.47
N GLN A 125 0.99 -8.28 2.51
CA GLN A 125 1.97 -7.19 2.44
C GLN A 125 2.90 -7.17 3.66
N THR A 126 2.39 -7.47 4.86
CA THR A 126 3.24 -7.56 6.05
C THR A 126 4.26 -8.70 5.94
N ASP A 127 3.87 -9.82 5.33
CA ASP A 127 4.81 -10.90 5.06
C ASP A 127 5.85 -10.50 4.01
N LEU A 128 5.43 -9.80 2.96
CA LEU A 128 6.34 -9.35 1.89
C LEU A 128 7.41 -8.39 2.43
N VAL A 129 7.02 -7.39 3.22
CA VAL A 129 7.99 -6.42 3.75
C VAL A 129 8.97 -7.10 4.72
N ARG A 130 8.50 -8.02 5.53
CA ARG A 130 9.36 -8.80 6.43
C ARG A 130 10.41 -9.58 5.63
N ARG A 131 9.98 -10.31 4.61
CA ARG A 131 10.87 -11.12 3.75
C ARG A 131 11.84 -10.25 2.95
N TYR A 132 11.39 -9.11 2.46
CA TYR A 132 12.25 -8.15 1.75
C TYR A 132 13.37 -7.66 2.64
N LEU A 133 13.05 -7.26 3.88
CA LEU A 133 14.03 -6.77 4.84
C LEU A 133 15.02 -7.88 5.27
N GLU A 134 14.53 -9.08 5.50
CA GLU A 134 15.40 -10.23 5.81
C GLU A 134 16.38 -10.52 4.67
N GLY A 135 15.92 -10.46 3.43
CA GLY A 135 16.76 -10.66 2.24
C GLY A 135 17.81 -9.58 2.04
N THR A 136 17.51 -8.33 2.43
CA THR A 136 18.47 -7.22 2.28
C THR A 136 19.51 -7.16 3.39
N LEU A 137 19.27 -7.85 4.51
CA LEU A 137 20.20 -7.89 5.65
C LEU A 137 21.24 -9.03 5.54
N VAL A 138 21.10 -9.88 4.54
CA VAL A 138 21.99 -11.04 4.35
C VAL A 138 23.14 -10.71 3.42
#